data_d078fd5a09632a969c38e23ffedc96c8
#
_entry.id   d078fd5a09632a969c38e23ffedc96c8
#
_cell.length_a   1.000
_cell.length_b   1.000
_cell.length_c   1.000
_cell.angle_alpha   90.00
_cell.angle_beta   90.00
_cell.angle_gamma   90.00
#
_symmetry.space_group_name_H-M   'P 1'
#
loop_
_entity.id
_entity.type
_entity.pdbx_description
1 polymer ?
#
loop_
_entity_poly.entity_id
_entity_poly.type
_entity_poly.pdbx_seq_one_letter_code
_entity_poly.pdbx_strand_id
1 'polypeptide(L)'
;FNGYINNIWGDGVIESLLGIGFNDLLSHVAGQFYIDFPDKIITVLALYIFVRYDKGKNRFDKRIMTACIYIGIAAMAAVQLIEVNTPKCVYAAFDNSRNNQNNIEETPDYNTYLQTVYGRENGIPGGCANDIAQTNDGILWIGTYGGLYRYNGTEFKWVDEYASVKTVNCLYKDEEGRLWIGTNDGGVSIMIDETIINVVSEKEGLSADSVKCITQGSDGDYYIGTTGAMSIVSLADGLTVKSYIDDIKYAVSADSDKNGNIAVVSDNGQLSIVKNAAVISEYSASDGGRYTTCSFDDAGMLYVGTSKGNID
;
A
#
# COMPACT_ATOMS: atom_id res chain seq x y z
N PHE A 1 8.01 4.30 16.86
CA PHE A 1 6.78 3.48 16.81
C PHE A 1 5.58 4.42 16.69
N ASN A 2 5.13 4.74 15.47
CA ASN A 2 3.85 5.41 15.22
C ASN A 2 2.96 4.42 14.45
N GLY A 3 2.80 3.21 14.95
CA GLY A 3 2.00 2.17 14.35
C GLY A 3 0.69 2.01 15.12
N TYR A 4 -0.39 2.54 14.59
CA TYR A 4 -1.70 2.05 14.96
C TYR A 4 -1.85 0.60 14.49
N ILE A 5 -2.50 -0.22 15.30
CA ILE A 5 -2.67 -1.66 15.05
C ILE A 5 -3.74 -1.93 13.95
N ASN A 6 -4.31 -0.86 13.35
CA ASN A 6 -5.44 -0.90 12.40
C ASN A 6 -6.67 -1.66 12.94
N ASN A 7 -6.85 -1.64 14.24
CA ASN A 7 -8.00 -2.23 14.90
C ASN A 7 -8.62 -1.21 15.86
N ILE A 8 -9.86 -0.83 15.61
CA ILE A 8 -10.59 0.21 16.36
C ILE A 8 -10.49 0.03 17.88
N TRP A 9 -10.49 -1.21 18.37
CA TRP A 9 -10.42 -1.50 19.79
C TRP A 9 -9.01 -1.35 20.38
N GLY A 10 -8.00 -1.84 19.67
CA GLY A 10 -6.60 -1.73 20.09
C GLY A 10 -6.08 -0.30 20.02
N ASP A 11 -6.43 0.40 18.97
CA ASP A 11 -6.08 1.81 18.79
C ASP A 11 -6.72 2.69 19.86
N GLY A 12 -7.97 2.42 20.24
CA GLY A 12 -8.62 3.12 21.34
C GLY A 12 -7.94 2.91 22.70
N VAL A 13 -7.39 1.73 22.97
CA VAL A 13 -6.58 1.47 24.19
C VAL A 13 -5.26 2.23 24.12
N ILE A 14 -4.58 2.25 22.97
CA ILE A 14 -3.34 3.00 22.78
C ILE A 14 -3.56 4.48 23.06
N GLU A 15 -4.56 5.10 22.44
CA GLU A 15 -4.89 6.51 22.62
C GLU A 15 -5.23 6.85 24.07
N SER A 16 -6.01 5.99 24.74
CA SER A 16 -6.36 6.18 26.15
C SER A 16 -5.12 6.16 27.05
N LEU A 17 -4.18 5.25 26.81
CA LEU A 17 -2.97 5.13 27.60
C LEU A 17 -1.98 6.28 27.33
N LEU A 18 -1.86 6.70 26.08
CA LEU A 18 -1.07 7.89 25.71
C LEU A 18 -1.64 9.16 26.35
N GLY A 19 -2.98 9.31 26.35
CA GLY A 19 -3.67 10.44 26.94
C GLY A 19 -3.46 10.60 28.44
N ILE A 20 -3.19 9.52 29.18
CA ILE A 20 -2.87 9.54 30.62
C ILE A 20 -1.35 9.53 30.89
N GLY A 21 -0.52 9.71 29.86
CA GLY A 21 0.93 9.90 29.98
C GLY A 21 1.76 8.60 30.02
N PHE A 22 1.21 7.48 29.56
CA PHE A 22 2.00 6.26 29.40
C PHE A 22 3.02 6.41 28.26
N ASN A 23 4.14 5.69 28.39
CA ASN A 23 5.16 5.61 27.36
C ASN A 23 4.59 5.00 26.08
N ASP A 24 4.97 5.57 24.92
CA ASP A 24 4.53 5.16 23.58
C ASP A 24 4.68 3.65 23.35
N LEU A 25 5.86 3.08 23.65
CA LEU A 25 6.11 1.65 23.53
C LEU A 25 5.16 0.80 24.37
N LEU A 26 4.93 1.19 25.64
CA LEU A 26 4.06 0.44 26.54
C LEU A 26 2.59 0.54 26.13
N SER A 27 2.16 1.68 25.60
CA SER A 27 0.79 1.88 25.09
C SER A 27 0.51 0.97 23.89
N HIS A 28 1.46 0.86 22.96
CA HIS A 28 1.35 -0.02 21.79
C HIS A 28 1.36 -1.51 22.19
N VAL A 29 2.24 -1.91 23.10
CA VAL A 29 2.27 -3.29 23.62
C VAL A 29 0.95 -3.63 24.32
N ALA A 30 0.39 -2.70 25.08
CA ALA A 30 -0.90 -2.92 25.78
C ALA A 30 -2.07 -2.99 24.79
N GLY A 31 -2.09 -2.15 23.75
CA GLY A 31 -3.10 -2.18 22.69
C GLY A 31 -3.08 -3.50 21.92
N GLN A 32 -1.89 -3.98 21.52
CA GLN A 32 -1.73 -5.27 20.87
C GLN A 32 -2.18 -6.42 21.77
N PHE A 33 -1.77 -6.38 23.04
CA PHE A 33 -2.17 -7.38 24.03
C PHE A 33 -3.70 -7.42 24.23
N TYR A 34 -4.35 -6.27 24.21
CA TYR A 34 -5.80 -6.16 24.35
C TYR A 34 -6.56 -6.85 23.21
N ILE A 35 -6.03 -6.83 22.01
CA ILE A 35 -6.62 -7.50 20.84
C ILE A 35 -6.34 -9.01 20.88
N ASP A 36 -5.08 -9.39 21.05
CA ASP A 36 -4.63 -10.77 20.89
C ASP A 36 -5.03 -11.65 22.09
N PHE A 37 -5.12 -11.07 23.28
CA PHE A 37 -5.39 -11.82 24.50
C PHE A 37 -6.80 -12.46 24.55
N PRO A 38 -7.91 -11.76 24.19
CA PRO A 38 -9.23 -12.37 24.13
C PRO A 38 -9.33 -13.52 23.11
N ASP A 39 -8.75 -13.34 21.93
CA ASP A 39 -8.76 -14.36 20.87
C ASP A 39 -8.01 -15.62 21.32
N LYS A 40 -6.86 -15.48 21.94
CA LYS A 40 -6.07 -16.58 22.49
C LYS A 40 -6.78 -17.27 23.67
N ILE A 41 -7.43 -16.51 24.55
CA ILE A 41 -8.23 -17.08 25.65
C ILE A 41 -9.41 -17.89 25.09
N ILE A 42 -10.14 -17.36 24.12
CA ILE A 42 -11.27 -18.06 23.49
C ILE A 42 -10.79 -19.36 22.87
N THR A 43 -9.67 -19.33 22.14
CA THR A 43 -9.08 -20.51 21.50
C THR A 43 -8.66 -21.56 22.54
N VAL A 44 -7.99 -21.15 23.62
CA VAL A 44 -7.56 -22.04 24.70
C VAL A 44 -8.78 -22.63 25.46
N LEU A 45 -9.81 -21.80 25.73
CA LEU A 45 -11.05 -22.27 26.35
C LEU A 45 -11.81 -23.23 25.45
N ALA A 46 -11.90 -22.98 24.16
CA ALA A 46 -12.54 -23.88 23.20
C ALA A 46 -11.81 -25.22 23.14
N LEU A 47 -10.47 -25.23 23.10
CA LEU A 47 -9.65 -26.45 23.19
C LEU A 47 -9.85 -27.16 24.54
N TYR A 48 -9.90 -26.44 25.65
CA TYR A 48 -10.12 -27.02 26.98
C TYR A 48 -11.53 -27.67 27.08
N ILE A 49 -12.57 -27.01 26.57
CA ILE A 49 -13.94 -27.54 26.52
C ILE A 49 -13.99 -28.78 25.62
N PHE A 50 -13.38 -28.73 24.45
CA PHE A 50 -13.31 -29.87 23.52
C PHE A 50 -12.63 -31.08 24.16
N VAL A 51 -11.49 -30.90 24.80
CA VAL A 51 -10.75 -31.96 25.51
C VAL A 51 -11.53 -32.51 26.70
N ARG A 52 -12.31 -31.66 27.41
CA ARG A 52 -13.11 -32.09 28.54
C ARG A 52 -14.41 -32.80 28.13
N TYR A 53 -14.93 -32.49 26.95
CA TYR A 53 -16.14 -33.12 26.42
C TYR A 53 -15.87 -34.55 25.90
N ASP A 54 -14.64 -34.83 25.47
CA ASP A 54 -14.20 -36.16 25.08
C ASP A 54 -13.88 -37.03 26.31
N LYS A 55 -14.91 -37.33 27.10
CA LYS A 55 -14.86 -38.12 28.35
C LYS A 55 -14.51 -39.60 28.17
N GLY A 56 -14.00 -40.01 27.03
CA GLY A 56 -13.90 -41.42 26.73
C GLY A 56 -12.53 -42.08 26.90
N LYS A 57 -11.43 -41.43 26.60
CA LYS A 57 -10.10 -42.06 26.66
C LYS A 57 -8.97 -41.02 26.50
N ASN A 58 -8.10 -41.01 27.44
CA ASN A 58 -6.72 -40.57 27.49
C ASN A 58 -6.47 -39.37 28.42
N ARG A 59 -5.60 -39.64 29.44
CA ARG A 59 -4.87 -38.63 30.17
C ARG A 59 -4.09 -37.77 29.18
N PHE A 60 -4.60 -36.58 28.96
CA PHE A 60 -3.83 -35.56 28.20
C PHE A 60 -2.56 -35.29 29.01
N ASP A 61 -1.41 -35.67 28.45
CA ASP A 61 -0.13 -35.53 29.15
C ASP A 61 0.12 -34.02 29.35
N LYS A 62 0.42 -33.61 30.59
CA LYS A 62 0.80 -32.24 30.92
C LYS A 62 1.88 -31.69 30.00
N ARG A 63 2.74 -32.57 29.47
CA ARG A 63 3.80 -32.25 28.51
C ARG A 63 3.26 -31.70 27.19
N ILE A 64 2.14 -32.24 26.69
CA ILE A 64 1.51 -31.79 25.43
C ILE A 64 0.91 -30.39 25.64
N MET A 65 0.24 -30.16 26.77
CA MET A 65 -0.32 -28.83 27.11
C MET A 65 0.78 -27.79 27.26
N THR A 66 1.88 -28.12 27.91
CA THR A 66 3.05 -27.27 28.03
C THR A 66 3.67 -26.98 26.65
N ALA A 67 3.80 -27.97 25.78
CA ALA A 67 4.32 -27.80 24.43
C ALA A 67 3.41 -26.87 23.59
N CYS A 68 2.09 -26.99 23.66
CA CYS A 68 1.16 -26.10 22.97
C CYS A 68 1.27 -24.64 23.44
N ILE A 69 1.48 -24.42 24.75
CA ILE A 69 1.75 -23.07 25.29
C ILE A 69 3.05 -22.50 24.75
N TYR A 70 4.13 -23.28 24.72
CA TYR A 70 5.42 -22.82 24.16
C TYR A 70 5.34 -22.58 22.65
N ILE A 71 4.60 -23.40 21.89
CA ILE A 71 4.36 -23.17 20.46
C ILE A 71 3.57 -21.88 20.24
N GLY A 72 2.55 -21.62 21.07
CA GLY A 72 1.80 -20.36 21.01
C GLY A 72 2.66 -19.12 21.29
N ILE A 73 3.53 -19.19 22.30
CA ILE A 73 4.48 -18.12 22.64
C ILE A 73 5.51 -17.91 21.50
N ALA A 74 6.04 -19.00 20.94
CA ALA A 74 6.99 -18.94 19.83
C ALA A 74 6.33 -18.40 18.55
N ALA A 75 5.08 -18.73 18.27
CA ALA A 75 4.31 -18.19 17.15
C ALA A 75 4.06 -16.67 17.32
N MET A 76 3.74 -16.21 18.54
CA MET A 76 3.59 -14.78 18.83
C MET A 76 4.90 -14.03 18.62
N ALA A 77 6.04 -14.59 19.07
CA ALA A 77 7.35 -14.00 18.86
C ALA A 77 7.75 -13.95 17.36
N ALA A 78 7.36 -14.96 16.57
CA ALA A 78 7.62 -15.00 15.14
C ALA A 78 6.79 -13.95 14.38
N VAL A 79 5.53 -13.72 14.75
CA VAL A 79 4.69 -12.66 14.17
C VAL A 79 5.29 -11.28 14.43
N GLN A 80 5.78 -11.02 15.64
CA GLN A 80 6.46 -9.76 15.96
C GLN A 80 7.75 -9.55 15.16
N LEU A 81 8.47 -10.61 14.78
CA LEU A 81 9.64 -10.52 13.92
C LEU A 81 9.29 -10.26 12.45
N ILE A 82 8.11 -10.67 12.00
CA ILE A 82 7.60 -10.41 10.64
C ILE A 82 7.14 -8.94 10.53
N GLU A 83 6.48 -8.39 11.54
CA GLU A 83 6.04 -6.98 11.56
C GLU A 83 7.21 -5.98 11.55
N VAL A 84 8.40 -6.36 12.02
CA VAL A 84 9.61 -5.52 11.95
C VAL A 84 10.12 -5.33 10.52
N ASN A 85 9.78 -6.22 9.59
CA ASN A 85 10.24 -6.20 8.19
C ASN A 85 9.20 -5.68 7.19
N THR A 86 8.01 -5.24 7.63
CA THR A 86 7.09 -4.55 6.73
C THR A 86 7.61 -3.14 6.42
N PRO A 87 7.53 -2.66 5.17
CA PRO A 87 7.95 -1.31 4.83
C PRO A 87 7.12 -0.32 5.65
N LYS A 88 7.79 0.38 6.56
CA LYS A 88 7.19 1.43 7.37
C LYS A 88 6.90 2.60 6.44
N CYS A 89 5.64 3.05 6.40
CA CYS A 89 5.37 4.37 5.87
C CYS A 89 6.22 5.39 6.64
N VAL A 90 7.19 5.97 5.97
CA VAL A 90 8.01 7.02 6.55
C VAL A 90 7.17 8.29 6.53
N TYR A 91 6.56 8.62 7.67
CA TYR A 91 6.09 9.99 7.86
C TYR A 91 7.32 10.88 7.86
N ALA A 92 7.47 11.73 6.87
CA ALA A 92 8.33 12.89 6.95
C ALA A 92 7.70 13.85 7.98
N ALA A 93 7.91 13.58 9.26
CA ALA A 93 7.69 14.57 10.30
C ALA A 93 8.76 15.61 10.09
N PHE A 94 8.39 16.77 9.53
CA PHE A 94 9.23 17.95 9.56
C PHE A 94 9.36 18.38 11.03
N ASP A 95 10.48 18.00 11.63
CA ASP A 95 10.86 18.46 12.95
C ASP A 95 11.31 19.93 12.85
N ASN A 96 10.45 20.84 13.29
CA ASN A 96 10.72 22.28 13.38
C ASN A 96 11.79 22.66 14.43
N SER A 97 12.57 21.72 14.96
CA SER A 97 13.51 21.94 16.07
C SER A 97 14.99 21.93 15.70
N ARG A 98 15.37 22.26 14.44
CA ARG A 98 16.79 22.51 14.11
C ARG A 98 17.06 23.98 13.81
N ASN A 99 17.10 24.78 14.86
CA ASN A 99 17.93 25.98 14.89
C ASN A 99 19.40 25.54 14.93
N ASN A 100 20.07 25.52 13.79
CA ASN A 100 21.53 25.64 13.75
C ASN A 100 21.90 26.48 12.52
N GLN A 101 22.36 27.67 12.85
CA GLN A 101 22.93 28.65 11.92
C GLN A 101 24.19 28.07 11.27
N ASN A 102 24.23 28.10 9.96
CA ASN A 102 25.35 28.36 9.04
C ASN A 102 25.28 27.39 7.87
N ASN A 103 24.55 27.78 6.86
CA ASN A 103 24.82 27.73 5.41
C ASN A 103 23.51 28.04 4.71
N ILE A 104 23.44 29.23 4.13
CA ILE A 104 22.30 29.71 3.37
C ILE A 104 22.40 29.06 1.99
N GLU A 105 21.89 27.82 1.85
CA GLU A 105 21.22 27.43 0.62
C GLU A 105 19.79 27.97 0.75
N GLU A 106 19.33 28.67 -0.27
CA GLU A 106 17.97 29.20 -0.33
C GLU A 106 17.00 28.04 -0.27
N THR A 107 16.64 27.63 0.96
CA THR A 107 15.50 26.71 1.15
C THR A 107 14.25 27.46 0.70
N PRO A 108 13.38 26.84 -0.13
CA PRO A 108 12.11 27.44 -0.49
C PRO A 108 11.41 27.96 0.76
N ASP A 109 10.91 29.19 0.72
CA ASP A 109 10.21 29.80 1.85
C ASP A 109 8.89 29.06 2.06
N TYR A 110 8.90 28.03 2.92
CA TYR A 110 7.73 27.22 3.28
C TYR A 110 6.63 28.02 3.98
N ASN A 111 6.88 29.28 4.34
CA ASN A 111 5.87 30.18 4.93
C ASN A 111 4.78 30.61 3.91
N THR A 112 4.98 30.33 2.62
CA THR A 112 3.99 30.61 1.57
C THR A 112 2.94 29.50 1.39
N TYR A 113 3.12 28.33 2.00
CA TYR A 113 2.19 27.21 1.87
C TYR A 113 1.34 27.05 3.13
N LEU A 114 0.02 26.95 2.94
CA LEU A 114 -0.90 26.56 4.00
C LEU A 114 -0.89 25.04 4.12
N GLN A 115 -0.45 24.53 5.25
CA GLN A 115 -0.49 23.10 5.55
C GLN A 115 -1.78 22.77 6.30
N THR A 116 -2.54 21.81 5.76
CA THR A 116 -3.68 21.20 6.45
C THR A 116 -3.44 19.71 6.57
N VAL A 117 -3.55 19.18 7.78
CA VAL A 117 -3.41 17.75 8.06
C VAL A 117 -4.79 17.14 8.17
N TYR A 118 -5.04 16.08 7.43
CA TYR A 118 -6.28 15.32 7.49
C TYR A 118 -6.00 13.95 8.09
N GLY A 119 -6.85 13.55 9.02
CA GLY A 119 -6.73 12.30 9.75
C GLY A 119 -8.09 11.65 10.03
N ARG A 120 -8.12 10.83 11.04
CA ARG A 120 -9.32 10.07 11.44
C ARG A 120 -10.49 10.97 11.82
N GLU A 121 -10.21 12.10 12.47
CA GLU A 121 -11.20 13.11 12.85
C GLU A 121 -11.87 13.78 11.64
N ASN A 122 -11.23 13.72 10.48
CA ASN A 122 -11.74 14.26 9.23
C ASN A 122 -12.45 13.19 8.36
N GLY A 123 -12.51 11.94 8.83
CA GLY A 123 -13.17 10.83 8.12
C GLY A 123 -12.24 9.92 7.31
N ILE A 124 -10.91 10.14 7.38
CA ILE A 124 -9.93 9.20 6.83
C ILE A 124 -9.52 8.26 7.97
N PRO A 125 -9.77 6.93 7.90
CA PRO A 125 -9.30 6.02 8.92
C PRO A 125 -7.78 6.08 9.03
N GLY A 126 -7.27 6.05 10.26
CA GLY A 126 -5.82 6.09 10.49
C GLY A 126 -5.10 5.03 9.66
N GLY A 127 -4.10 5.45 8.92
CA GLY A 127 -3.34 4.62 8.02
C GLY A 127 -2.65 5.48 6.96
N CYS A 128 -1.76 4.89 6.18
CA CYS A 128 -1.11 5.57 5.07
C CYS A 128 -2.08 5.67 3.89
N ALA A 129 -2.19 6.85 3.29
CA ALA A 129 -2.63 6.97 1.92
C ALA A 129 -1.56 6.33 1.04
N ASN A 130 -1.95 5.35 0.24
CA ASN A 130 -1.03 4.67 -0.68
C ASN A 130 -0.85 5.47 -1.96
N ASP A 131 -1.93 6.11 -2.41
CA ASP A 131 -1.93 6.92 -3.63
C ASP A 131 -3.07 7.94 -3.61
N ILE A 132 -2.94 8.97 -4.47
CA ILE A 132 -3.93 10.03 -4.63
C ILE A 132 -4.07 10.40 -6.11
N ALA A 133 -5.30 10.57 -6.57
CA ALA A 133 -5.60 11.03 -7.93
C ALA A 133 -6.73 12.06 -7.93
N GLN A 134 -6.72 12.98 -8.89
CA GLN A 134 -7.80 13.94 -9.09
C GLN A 134 -8.49 13.70 -10.42
N THR A 135 -9.81 13.50 -10.40
CA THR A 135 -10.64 13.39 -11.60
C THR A 135 -11.00 14.77 -12.16
N ASN A 136 -11.49 14.80 -13.40
CA ASN A 136 -11.74 16.06 -14.14
C ASN A 136 -12.82 16.94 -13.49
N ASP A 137 -13.68 16.38 -12.67
CA ASP A 137 -14.70 17.07 -11.86
C ASP A 137 -14.12 17.73 -10.59
N GLY A 138 -12.81 17.58 -10.34
CA GLY A 138 -12.12 18.15 -9.19
C GLY A 138 -12.17 17.30 -7.92
N ILE A 139 -12.81 16.13 -7.95
CA ILE A 139 -12.83 15.19 -6.84
C ILE A 139 -11.42 14.59 -6.64
N LEU A 140 -10.93 14.62 -5.39
CA LEU A 140 -9.73 13.90 -5.02
C LEU A 140 -10.11 12.48 -4.54
N TRP A 141 -9.41 11.51 -5.08
CA TRP A 141 -9.52 10.11 -4.72
C TRP A 141 -8.30 9.69 -3.94
N ILE A 142 -8.49 9.04 -2.81
CA ILE A 142 -7.43 8.60 -1.90
C ILE A 142 -7.53 7.09 -1.75
N GLY A 143 -6.51 6.40 -2.23
CA GLY A 143 -6.35 4.95 -2.09
C GLY A 143 -5.68 4.61 -0.78
N THR A 144 -6.27 3.71 0.00
CA THR A 144 -5.72 3.21 1.26
C THR A 144 -5.88 1.70 1.36
N TYR A 145 -5.19 1.05 2.29
CA TYR A 145 -5.46 -0.36 2.62
C TYR A 145 -6.83 -0.58 3.29
N GLY A 146 -7.48 0.49 3.77
CA GLY A 146 -8.85 0.46 4.28
C GLY A 146 -9.92 0.71 3.20
N GLY A 147 -9.52 0.92 1.95
CA GLY A 147 -10.41 1.15 0.81
C GLY A 147 -10.16 2.46 0.07
N LEU A 148 -11.12 2.82 -0.75
CA LEU A 148 -11.12 4.04 -1.55
C LEU A 148 -11.94 5.13 -0.84
N TYR A 149 -11.39 6.33 -0.78
CA TYR A 149 -12.04 7.53 -0.25
C TYR A 149 -12.12 8.60 -1.32
N ARG A 150 -13.21 9.37 -1.31
CA ARG A 150 -13.37 10.58 -2.12
C ARG A 150 -13.37 11.81 -1.23
N TYR A 151 -12.79 12.91 -1.73
CA TYR A 151 -12.82 14.23 -1.11
C TYR A 151 -13.31 15.28 -2.09
N ASN A 152 -14.36 15.99 -1.72
CA ASN A 152 -15.02 17.00 -2.55
C ASN A 152 -14.63 18.46 -2.20
N GLY A 153 -13.57 18.64 -1.41
CA GLY A 153 -13.15 19.94 -0.89
C GLY A 153 -13.69 20.25 0.50
N THR A 154 -14.68 19.51 1.00
CA THR A 154 -15.29 19.74 2.33
C THR A 154 -15.27 18.52 3.24
N GLU A 155 -15.53 17.33 2.70
CA GLU A 155 -15.64 16.09 3.47
C GLU A 155 -15.01 14.91 2.75
N PHE A 156 -14.53 13.94 3.53
CA PHE A 156 -14.12 12.64 3.04
C PHE A 156 -15.28 11.66 3.14
N LYS A 157 -15.54 10.92 2.07
CA LYS A 157 -16.52 9.84 2.04
C LYS A 157 -15.86 8.53 1.64
N TRP A 158 -16.05 7.50 2.45
CA TRP A 158 -15.63 6.14 2.12
C TRP A 158 -16.54 5.58 1.02
N VAL A 159 -15.92 4.93 0.01
CA VAL A 159 -16.63 4.24 -1.07
C VAL A 159 -16.76 2.77 -0.68
N ASP A 160 -17.86 2.42 -0.04
CA ASP A 160 -18.12 1.06 0.49
C ASP A 160 -19.04 0.23 -0.42
N GLU A 161 -19.60 0.85 -1.46
CA GLU A 161 -20.57 0.24 -2.38
C GLU A 161 -19.95 -0.89 -3.22
N TYR A 162 -18.61 -0.86 -3.43
CA TYR A 162 -17.91 -1.80 -4.30
C TYR A 162 -16.91 -2.65 -3.55
N ALA A 163 -17.13 -3.96 -3.57
CA ALA A 163 -16.21 -4.91 -2.95
C ALA A 163 -14.82 -4.94 -3.61
N SER A 164 -14.73 -4.54 -4.88
CA SER A 164 -13.50 -4.56 -5.68
C SER A 164 -12.51 -3.43 -5.37
N VAL A 165 -12.84 -2.48 -4.47
CA VAL A 165 -11.97 -1.34 -4.13
C VAL A 165 -11.64 -1.27 -2.64
N LYS A 166 -11.54 -2.41 -1.95
CA LYS A 166 -11.34 -2.46 -0.50
C LYS A 166 -9.89 -2.28 -0.04
N THR A 167 -8.92 -2.62 -0.87
CA THR A 167 -7.48 -2.59 -0.54
C THR A 167 -6.73 -1.92 -1.67
N VAL A 168 -6.81 -0.59 -1.74
CA VAL A 168 -6.25 0.16 -2.87
C VAL A 168 -4.75 0.36 -2.69
N ASN A 169 -3.97 -0.04 -3.70
CA ASN A 169 -2.52 0.15 -3.77
C ASN A 169 -2.15 1.38 -4.62
N CYS A 170 -2.78 1.55 -5.78
CA CYS A 170 -2.46 2.64 -6.71
C CYS A 170 -3.71 3.16 -7.40
N LEU A 171 -3.64 4.40 -7.84
CA LEU A 171 -4.66 5.12 -8.59
C LEU A 171 -4.03 5.70 -9.85
N TYR A 172 -4.71 5.60 -10.97
CA TYR A 172 -4.26 6.21 -12.22
C TYR A 172 -5.46 6.86 -12.91
N LYS A 173 -5.36 8.14 -13.26
CA LYS A 173 -6.35 8.83 -14.09
C LYS A 173 -5.86 8.89 -15.52
N ASP A 174 -6.59 8.29 -16.44
CA ASP A 174 -6.25 8.31 -17.85
C ASP A 174 -6.65 9.62 -18.56
N GLU A 175 -6.28 9.74 -19.82
CA GLU A 175 -6.56 10.94 -20.62
C GLU A 175 -8.05 11.15 -20.88
N GLU A 176 -8.85 10.08 -20.89
CA GLU A 176 -10.31 10.15 -21.04
C GLU A 176 -11.03 10.46 -19.72
N GLY A 177 -10.31 10.59 -18.63
CA GLY A 177 -10.83 10.93 -17.32
C GLY A 177 -11.35 9.74 -16.51
N ARG A 178 -11.10 8.50 -16.94
CA ARG A 178 -11.42 7.30 -16.16
C ARG A 178 -10.42 7.16 -15.02
N LEU A 179 -10.91 6.73 -13.86
CA LEU A 179 -10.07 6.37 -12.73
C LEU A 179 -9.82 4.86 -12.72
N TRP A 180 -8.57 4.47 -12.84
CA TRP A 180 -8.11 3.11 -12.71
C TRP A 180 -7.64 2.88 -11.28
N ILE A 181 -8.17 1.85 -10.62
CA ILE A 181 -7.99 1.58 -9.21
C ILE A 181 -7.34 0.21 -9.08
N GLY A 182 -6.03 0.20 -8.83
CA GLY A 182 -5.26 -1.02 -8.60
C GLY A 182 -5.36 -1.46 -7.14
N THR A 183 -5.73 -2.72 -6.92
CA THR A 183 -5.94 -3.27 -5.58
C THR A 183 -4.96 -4.37 -5.23
N ASN A 184 -4.94 -4.78 -3.98
CA ASN A 184 -4.04 -5.84 -3.51
C ASN A 184 -4.53 -7.25 -3.84
N ASP A 185 -5.83 -7.45 -4.02
CA ASP A 185 -6.47 -8.76 -4.08
C ASP A 185 -7.66 -8.86 -5.05
N GLY A 186 -7.98 -7.79 -5.77
CA GLY A 186 -9.13 -7.72 -6.68
C GLY A 186 -8.77 -7.26 -8.11
N GLY A 187 -7.48 -7.19 -8.45
CA GLY A 187 -7.06 -6.69 -9.75
C GLY A 187 -7.26 -5.19 -9.90
N VAL A 188 -7.74 -4.75 -11.05
CA VAL A 188 -8.01 -3.34 -11.38
C VAL A 188 -9.50 -3.12 -11.58
N SER A 189 -10.04 -2.10 -10.91
CA SER A 189 -11.38 -1.57 -11.20
C SER A 189 -11.26 -0.29 -12.00
N ILE A 190 -12.11 -0.11 -13.01
CA ILE A 190 -12.19 1.10 -13.84
C ILE A 190 -13.46 1.83 -13.50
N MET A 191 -13.35 3.11 -13.12
CA MET A 191 -14.44 3.95 -12.66
C MET A 191 -14.61 5.18 -13.57
N ILE A 192 -15.87 5.50 -13.87
CA ILE A 192 -16.30 6.76 -14.50
C ILE A 192 -17.46 7.31 -13.69
N ASP A 193 -17.48 8.60 -13.43
CA ASP A 193 -18.56 9.29 -12.72
C ASP A 193 -19.01 8.53 -11.46
N GLU A 194 -18.05 8.17 -10.61
CA GLU A 194 -18.25 7.42 -9.37
C GLU A 194 -18.81 5.99 -9.55
N THR A 195 -18.91 5.49 -10.78
CA THR A 195 -19.44 4.16 -11.07
C THR A 195 -18.36 3.23 -11.62
N ILE A 196 -18.20 2.06 -11.02
CA ILE A 196 -17.32 1.00 -11.56
C ILE A 196 -17.97 0.43 -12.82
N ILE A 197 -17.28 0.59 -13.94
CA ILE A 197 -17.77 0.12 -15.26
C ILE A 197 -17.14 -1.20 -15.67
N ASN A 198 -15.94 -1.49 -15.21
CA ASN A 198 -15.20 -2.72 -15.51
C ASN A 198 -14.31 -3.13 -14.34
N VAL A 199 -14.03 -4.44 -14.26
CA VAL A 199 -13.02 -5.03 -13.38
C VAL A 199 -12.22 -6.00 -14.21
N VAL A 200 -10.89 -5.98 -14.08
CA VAL A 200 -9.99 -6.95 -14.68
C VAL A 200 -9.10 -7.55 -13.59
N SER A 201 -9.14 -8.88 -13.49
CA SER A 201 -8.43 -9.69 -12.51
C SER A 201 -7.71 -10.85 -13.19
N GLU A 202 -7.11 -11.75 -12.43
CA GLU A 202 -6.55 -12.99 -12.98
C GLU A 202 -7.60 -13.80 -13.79
N LYS A 203 -8.88 -13.70 -13.44
CA LYS A 203 -9.97 -14.38 -14.17
C LYS A 203 -10.16 -13.83 -15.57
N GLU A 204 -9.94 -12.55 -15.76
CA GLU A 204 -9.98 -11.83 -17.03
C GLU A 204 -8.61 -11.82 -17.72
N GLY A 205 -7.59 -12.42 -17.11
CA GLY A 205 -6.27 -12.63 -17.71
C GLY A 205 -5.16 -11.74 -17.18
N LEU A 206 -5.32 -10.97 -16.08
CA LEU A 206 -4.17 -10.34 -15.45
C LEU A 206 -3.17 -11.41 -14.95
N SER A 207 -1.90 -11.04 -14.93
CA SER A 207 -0.85 -11.96 -14.44
C SER A 207 -0.91 -12.21 -12.94
N ALA A 208 -1.50 -11.30 -12.15
CA ALA A 208 -1.81 -11.46 -10.73
C ALA A 208 -2.84 -10.41 -10.28
N ASP A 209 -3.63 -10.72 -9.25
CA ASP A 209 -4.65 -9.81 -8.68
C ASP A 209 -4.06 -8.68 -7.83
N SER A 210 -2.80 -8.81 -7.38
CA SER A 210 -2.12 -7.76 -6.62
C SER A 210 -1.43 -6.77 -7.57
N VAL A 211 -2.10 -5.64 -7.80
CA VAL A 211 -1.65 -4.55 -8.67
C VAL A 211 -0.85 -3.52 -7.85
N LYS A 212 0.26 -3.06 -8.40
CA LYS A 212 1.17 -2.12 -7.71
C LYS A 212 1.32 -0.77 -8.40
N CYS A 213 1.26 -0.75 -9.72
CA CYS A 213 1.32 0.48 -10.52
C CYS A 213 0.55 0.33 -11.82
N ILE A 214 0.11 1.44 -12.38
CA ILE A 214 -0.62 1.52 -13.65
C ILE A 214 -0.11 2.76 -14.39
N THR A 215 0.17 2.63 -15.68
CA THR A 215 0.44 3.76 -16.57
C THR A 215 -0.12 3.49 -17.96
N GLN A 216 -0.46 4.55 -18.71
CA GLN A 216 -0.93 4.45 -20.10
C GLN A 216 0.24 4.76 -21.03
N GLY A 217 0.50 3.89 -21.98
CA GLY A 217 1.47 4.14 -23.02
C GLY A 217 0.94 5.09 -24.12
N SER A 218 1.85 5.67 -24.90
CA SER A 218 1.48 6.51 -26.04
C SER A 218 0.75 5.75 -27.16
N ASP A 219 0.73 4.42 -27.10
CA ASP A 219 -0.05 3.53 -27.96
C ASP A 219 -1.52 3.40 -27.53
N GLY A 220 -1.88 4.00 -26.38
CA GLY A 220 -3.21 3.96 -25.79
C GLY A 220 -3.47 2.70 -24.94
N ASP A 221 -2.54 1.76 -24.89
CA ASP A 221 -2.63 0.58 -24.04
C ASP A 221 -2.19 0.92 -22.60
N TYR A 222 -2.66 0.12 -21.64
CA TYR A 222 -2.37 0.27 -20.21
C TYR A 222 -1.37 -0.80 -19.77
N TYR A 223 -0.32 -0.35 -19.13
CA TYR A 223 0.74 -1.19 -18.57
C TYR A 223 0.51 -1.34 -17.07
N ILE A 224 0.11 -2.54 -16.67
CA ILE A 224 -0.32 -2.84 -15.29
C ILE A 224 0.76 -3.69 -14.63
N GLY A 225 1.45 -3.08 -13.68
CA GLY A 225 2.43 -3.73 -12.83
C GLY A 225 1.74 -4.50 -11.70
N THR A 226 2.01 -5.79 -11.64
CA THR A 226 1.47 -6.70 -10.62
C THR A 226 2.58 -7.40 -9.87
N THR A 227 2.24 -8.25 -8.89
CA THR A 227 3.22 -9.17 -8.27
C THR A 227 3.68 -10.29 -9.23
N GLY A 228 2.97 -10.51 -10.34
CA GLY A 228 3.38 -11.34 -11.46
C GLY A 228 4.13 -10.55 -12.53
N ALA A 229 4.00 -10.94 -13.79
CA ALA A 229 4.53 -10.21 -14.94
C ALA A 229 3.75 -8.90 -15.16
N MET A 230 4.37 -7.91 -15.81
CA MET A 230 3.64 -6.71 -16.24
C MET A 230 2.65 -7.06 -17.33
N SER A 231 1.38 -6.74 -17.13
CA SER A 231 0.29 -7.03 -18.07
C SER A 231 0.01 -5.81 -18.96
N ILE A 232 -0.23 -6.05 -20.26
CA ILE A 232 -0.63 -5.01 -21.21
C ILE A 232 -2.13 -5.20 -21.49
N VAL A 233 -2.91 -4.15 -21.21
CA VAL A 233 -4.37 -4.16 -21.30
C VAL A 233 -4.82 -3.11 -22.31
N SER A 234 -5.77 -3.47 -23.16
CA SER A 234 -6.36 -2.57 -24.14
C SER A 234 -7.85 -2.35 -23.86
N LEU A 235 -8.31 -1.15 -24.20
CA LEU A 235 -9.74 -0.78 -24.23
C LEU A 235 -10.25 -0.52 -25.65
N ALA A 236 -9.41 -0.61 -26.69
CA ALA A 236 -9.79 -0.22 -28.06
C ALA A 236 -11.00 -1.00 -28.61
N ASP A 237 -11.02 -2.32 -28.39
CA ASP A 237 -12.12 -3.21 -28.81
C ASP A 237 -12.85 -3.87 -27.62
N GLY A 238 -12.90 -3.15 -26.49
CA GLY A 238 -13.34 -3.66 -25.20
C GLY A 238 -12.16 -4.05 -24.31
N LEU A 239 -12.42 -4.23 -23.03
CA LEU A 239 -11.39 -4.54 -22.04
C LEU A 239 -10.77 -5.93 -22.30
N THR A 240 -9.50 -5.97 -22.70
CA THR A 240 -8.78 -7.22 -22.99
C THR A 240 -7.32 -7.16 -22.53
N VAL A 241 -6.82 -8.24 -21.96
CA VAL A 241 -5.38 -8.42 -21.71
C VAL A 241 -4.74 -8.91 -23.01
N LYS A 242 -3.88 -8.09 -23.62
CA LYS A 242 -3.23 -8.36 -24.91
C LYS A 242 -2.03 -9.29 -24.79
N SER A 243 -1.18 -9.01 -23.81
CA SER A 243 0.12 -9.69 -23.65
C SER A 243 0.73 -9.38 -22.28
N TYR A 244 1.90 -9.99 -22.04
CA TYR A 244 2.71 -9.76 -20.85
C TYR A 244 4.13 -9.38 -21.22
N ILE A 245 4.82 -8.67 -20.33
CA ILE A 245 6.26 -8.47 -20.37
C ILE A 245 6.84 -9.36 -19.26
N ASP A 246 7.24 -10.58 -19.63
CA ASP A 246 7.69 -11.61 -18.70
C ASP A 246 9.02 -11.28 -18.01
N ASP A 247 9.83 -10.43 -18.62
CA ASP A 247 11.11 -9.93 -18.07
C ASP A 247 10.90 -8.98 -16.89
N ILE A 248 9.71 -8.35 -16.78
CA ILE A 248 9.36 -7.45 -15.67
C ILE A 248 8.43 -8.17 -14.73
N LYS A 249 8.91 -8.43 -13.51
CA LYS A 249 8.11 -9.01 -12.43
C LYS A 249 8.12 -8.09 -11.21
N TYR A 250 7.00 -8.09 -10.49
CA TYR A 250 6.85 -7.30 -9.29
C TYR A 250 7.17 -5.81 -9.53
N ALA A 251 6.56 -5.23 -10.56
CA ALA A 251 6.69 -3.80 -10.86
C ALA A 251 6.02 -2.98 -9.76
N VAL A 252 6.76 -2.05 -9.13
CA VAL A 252 6.29 -1.22 -8.00
C VAL A 252 6.01 0.22 -8.39
N SER A 253 6.62 0.70 -9.47
CA SER A 253 6.39 2.03 -10.02
C SER A 253 6.55 1.98 -11.54
N ALA A 254 5.70 2.70 -12.26
CA ALA A 254 5.82 2.85 -13.70
C ALA A 254 5.30 4.22 -14.12
N ASP A 255 5.95 4.81 -15.13
CA ASP A 255 5.51 6.03 -15.76
C ASP A 255 5.88 6.01 -17.25
N SER A 256 5.23 6.83 -18.07
CA SER A 256 5.41 6.84 -19.53
C SER A 256 5.67 8.23 -20.07
N ASP A 257 6.48 8.31 -21.12
CA ASP A 257 6.69 9.55 -21.86
C ASP A 257 5.86 9.62 -23.15
N LYS A 258 5.83 10.80 -23.77
CA LYS A 258 5.12 11.05 -25.03
C LYS A 258 5.76 10.34 -26.25
N ASN A 259 6.98 9.78 -26.09
CA ASN A 259 7.72 9.10 -27.15
C ASN A 259 7.53 7.57 -27.13
N GLY A 260 6.65 7.07 -26.26
CA GLY A 260 6.34 5.66 -26.09
C GLY A 260 7.38 4.88 -25.30
N ASN A 261 8.21 5.55 -24.51
CA ASN A 261 9.03 4.87 -23.52
C ASN A 261 8.24 4.75 -22.23
N ILE A 262 8.36 3.60 -21.56
CA ILE A 262 7.78 3.33 -20.27
C ILE A 262 8.91 2.96 -19.33
N ALA A 263 9.09 3.74 -18.27
CA ALA A 263 10.02 3.44 -17.19
C ALA A 263 9.30 2.57 -16.17
N VAL A 264 9.93 1.49 -15.74
CA VAL A 264 9.37 0.55 -14.76
C VAL A 264 10.42 0.23 -13.72
N VAL A 265 10.08 0.45 -12.45
CA VAL A 265 10.89 0.02 -11.31
C VAL A 265 10.30 -1.26 -10.74
N SER A 266 11.11 -2.30 -10.62
CA SER A 266 10.74 -3.57 -10.00
C SER A 266 11.13 -3.61 -8.52
N ASP A 267 10.50 -4.50 -7.74
CA ASP A 267 10.76 -4.65 -6.30
C ASP A 267 12.22 -5.00 -5.95
N ASN A 268 12.94 -5.62 -6.89
CA ASN A 268 14.40 -5.87 -6.75
C ASN A 268 15.25 -4.58 -6.85
N GLY A 269 14.62 -3.42 -7.18
CA GLY A 269 15.27 -2.12 -7.33
C GLY A 269 15.93 -1.89 -8.68
N GLN A 270 15.58 -2.67 -9.69
CA GLN A 270 16.01 -2.49 -11.08
C GLN A 270 15.05 -1.56 -11.80
N LEU A 271 15.59 -0.64 -12.61
CA LEU A 271 14.85 0.18 -13.56
C LEU A 271 14.93 -0.44 -14.94
N SER A 272 13.81 -0.71 -15.58
CA SER A 272 13.70 -1.18 -16.95
C SER A 272 13.03 -0.12 -17.81
N ILE A 273 13.55 0.13 -19.00
CA ILE A 273 12.87 0.94 -20.01
C ILE A 273 12.24 0.00 -21.04
N VAL A 274 10.94 0.16 -21.20
CA VAL A 274 10.11 -0.61 -22.13
C VAL A 274 9.73 0.25 -23.31
N LYS A 275 9.78 -0.33 -24.51
CA LYS A 275 9.25 0.26 -25.73
C LYS A 275 8.69 -0.83 -26.65
N ASN A 276 7.52 -0.61 -27.23
CA ASN A 276 6.84 -1.59 -28.09
C ASN A 276 6.70 -2.97 -27.39
N ALA A 277 6.27 -2.96 -26.14
CA ALA A 277 6.09 -4.16 -25.29
C ALA A 277 7.36 -5.00 -25.04
N ALA A 278 8.55 -4.44 -25.23
CA ALA A 278 9.83 -5.12 -24.99
C ALA A 278 10.75 -4.26 -24.11
N VAL A 279 11.51 -4.89 -23.23
CA VAL A 279 12.58 -4.25 -22.46
C VAL A 279 13.73 -3.91 -23.41
N ILE A 280 14.07 -2.62 -23.50
CA ILE A 280 15.15 -2.12 -24.37
C ILE A 280 16.42 -1.76 -23.60
N SER A 281 16.31 -1.47 -22.31
CA SER A 281 17.46 -1.19 -21.43
C SER A 281 17.09 -1.39 -19.97
N GLU A 282 18.12 -1.66 -19.15
CA GLU A 282 18.01 -1.87 -17.72
C GLU A 282 19.11 -1.13 -16.98
N TYR A 283 18.79 -0.60 -15.80
CA TYR A 283 19.69 0.20 -14.98
C TYR A 283 19.57 -0.19 -13.51
N SER A 284 20.67 0.01 -12.78
CA SER A 284 20.73 -0.10 -11.33
C SER A 284 21.17 1.22 -10.72
N ALA A 285 20.75 1.52 -9.51
CA ALA A 285 21.03 2.79 -8.85
C ALA A 285 22.54 3.06 -8.73
N SER A 286 22.95 4.25 -9.13
CA SER A 286 24.37 4.68 -9.18
C SER A 286 24.99 4.78 -7.78
N ASP A 287 24.18 5.06 -6.77
CA ASP A 287 24.59 5.22 -5.37
C ASP A 287 24.74 3.89 -4.59
N GLY A 288 24.57 2.75 -5.29
CA GLY A 288 24.56 1.41 -4.69
C GLY A 288 23.32 1.16 -3.79
N GLY A 289 22.27 1.98 -3.91
CA GLY A 289 20.95 1.75 -3.36
C GLY A 289 20.09 0.90 -4.28
N ARG A 290 18.76 1.07 -4.16
CA ARG A 290 17.75 0.45 -5.02
C ARG A 290 16.86 1.54 -5.55
N TYR A 291 16.45 1.46 -6.80
CA TYR A 291 15.39 2.33 -7.29
C TYR A 291 14.07 1.99 -6.61
N THR A 292 13.26 3.01 -6.30
CA THR A 292 11.99 2.88 -5.57
C THR A 292 10.80 3.47 -6.30
N THR A 293 11.04 4.47 -7.14
CA THR A 293 10.02 5.16 -7.92
C THR A 293 10.63 5.77 -9.17
N CYS A 294 9.81 6.01 -10.19
CA CYS A 294 10.21 6.72 -11.40
C CYS A 294 9.09 7.65 -11.86
N SER A 295 9.46 8.76 -12.50
CA SER A 295 8.50 9.66 -13.14
C SER A 295 9.17 10.43 -14.28
N PHE A 296 8.44 10.65 -15.37
CA PHE A 296 8.83 11.54 -16.46
C PHE A 296 8.25 12.95 -16.24
N ASP A 297 9.01 13.95 -16.61
CA ASP A 297 8.47 15.30 -16.74
C ASP A 297 7.86 15.53 -18.14
N ASP A 298 7.24 16.70 -18.32
CA ASP A 298 6.62 17.07 -19.60
C ASP A 298 7.61 17.19 -20.76
N ALA A 299 8.91 17.35 -20.48
CA ALA A 299 9.99 17.41 -21.45
C ALA A 299 10.53 16.01 -21.81
N GLY A 300 10.07 14.95 -21.12
CA GLY A 300 10.50 13.57 -21.31
C GLY A 300 11.81 13.23 -20.56
N MET A 301 12.19 14.03 -19.56
CA MET A 301 13.29 13.71 -18.65
C MET A 301 12.79 12.74 -17.57
N LEU A 302 13.51 11.64 -17.40
CA LEU A 302 13.21 10.63 -16.39
C LEU A 302 13.92 10.96 -15.08
N TYR A 303 13.16 10.99 -13.99
CA TYR A 303 13.65 11.10 -12.61
C TYR A 303 13.39 9.80 -11.87
N VAL A 304 14.41 9.28 -11.19
CA VAL A 304 14.32 7.99 -10.50
C VAL A 304 14.77 8.15 -9.05
N GLY A 305 13.87 7.91 -8.11
CA GLY A 305 14.17 7.98 -6.69
C GLY A 305 14.86 6.72 -6.19
N THR A 306 15.85 6.89 -5.30
CA THR A 306 16.59 5.77 -4.70
C THR A 306 16.24 5.54 -3.24
N SER A 307 16.49 4.34 -2.73
CA SER A 307 16.28 3.98 -1.32
C SER A 307 17.20 4.74 -0.35
N LYS A 308 18.21 5.44 -0.86
CA LYS A 308 19.11 6.30 -0.07
C LYS A 308 18.67 7.77 -0.05
N GLY A 309 17.55 8.09 -0.71
CA GLY A 309 17.00 9.44 -0.77
C GLY A 309 17.62 10.33 -1.84
N ASN A 310 18.36 9.76 -2.80
CA ASN A 310 18.86 10.47 -3.96
C ASN A 310 17.86 10.40 -5.12
N ILE A 311 18.02 11.29 -6.09
CA ILE A 311 17.33 11.28 -7.38
C ILE A 311 18.40 11.15 -8.46
N ASP A 312 18.29 10.13 -9.30
CA ASP A 312 19.13 9.88 -10.49
C ASP A 312 18.45 10.39 -11.75
#